data_d2605fc30dea45fbd0e9616d1999967c
#
_entry.id   d2605fc30dea45fbd0e9616d1999967c
#
_cell.length_a   1.000
_cell.length_b   1.000
_cell.length_c   1.000
_cell.angle_alpha   90.00
_cell.angle_beta   90.00
_cell.angle_gamma   90.00
#
_symmetry.space_group_name_H-M   'P 1'
#
loop_
_entity.id
_entity.type
_entity.pdbx_description
1 polymer ?
#
loop_
_entity_poly.entity_id
_entity_poly.type
_entity_poly.pdbx_seq_one_letter_code
_entity_poly.pdbx_strand_id
1 'polypeptide(L)' 'MKKDANGNILQNRDRVTIIKDLKVKGTLNALKRGTKVRNIRLIDDRIYNIDCKIDGFGAMKLKSEFVKKN' A
#
# COMPACT_ATOMS: atom_id res chain seq x y z
N MET A 1 13.60 -3.17 -8.81
CA MET A 1 13.31 -2.55 -7.51
C MET A 1 11.96 -1.87 -7.56
N LYS A 2 11.24 -1.92 -6.46
CA LYS A 2 9.91 -1.30 -6.40
C LYS A 2 10.02 0.09 -5.79
N LYS A 3 9.40 1.05 -6.46
CA LYS A 3 9.45 2.46 -6.06
C LYS A 3 8.05 2.94 -5.71
N ASP A 4 7.98 3.89 -4.77
CA ASP A 4 6.74 4.56 -4.44
C ASP A 4 6.36 5.59 -5.53
N ALA A 5 5.28 6.33 -5.29
CA ALA A 5 4.80 7.33 -6.25
C ALA A 5 5.82 8.45 -6.51
N ASN A 6 6.74 8.70 -5.58
CA ASN A 6 7.75 9.76 -5.67
C ASN A 6 9.10 9.25 -6.16
N GLY A 7 9.21 7.98 -6.52
CA GLY A 7 10.45 7.39 -6.99
C GLY A 7 11.39 6.90 -5.90
N ASN A 8 10.96 6.88 -4.64
CA ASN A 8 11.75 6.34 -3.54
C ASN A 8 11.69 4.81 -3.54
N ILE A 9 12.83 4.16 -3.36
CA ILE A 9 12.91 2.70 -3.32
C ILE A 9 12.24 2.18 -2.06
N LEU A 10 11.31 1.23 -2.24
CA LEU A 10 10.63 0.58 -1.14
C LEU A 10 11.39 -0.68 -0.71
N GLN A 11 11.35 -0.95 0.56
CA GLN A 11 11.94 -2.14 1.18
C GLN A 11 10.92 -2.84 2.07
N ASN A 12 11.16 -4.10 2.36
CA ASN A 12 10.33 -4.84 3.32
C ASN A 12 10.36 -4.12 4.67
N ARG A 13 9.21 -4.10 5.34
CA ARG A 13 8.99 -3.46 6.63
C ARG A 13 8.97 -1.93 6.61
N ASP A 14 9.00 -1.33 5.44
CA ASP A 14 8.87 0.12 5.32
C ASP A 14 7.52 0.61 5.79
N ARG A 15 7.48 1.89 6.13
CA ARG A 15 6.25 2.62 6.41
C ARG A 15 5.92 3.48 5.22
N VAL A 16 4.66 3.47 4.84
CA VAL A 16 4.17 4.24 3.69
C VAL A 16 2.86 4.92 4.03
N THR A 17 2.51 5.93 3.27
CA THR A 17 1.23 6.61 3.37
C THR A 17 0.49 6.45 2.05
N ILE A 18 -0.79 6.08 2.13
CA ILE A 18 -1.66 6.00 0.95
C ILE A 18 -1.90 7.40 0.43
N ILE A 19 -1.70 7.61 -0.87
CA ILE A 19 -1.85 8.93 -1.49
C ILE A 19 -3.07 9.05 -2.40
N LYS A 20 -3.83 7.98 -2.54
CA LYS A 20 -5.07 7.95 -3.34
C LYS A 20 -6.19 7.31 -2.56
N ASP A 21 -7.42 7.73 -2.84
CA ASP A 21 -8.59 7.04 -2.32
C ASP A 21 -8.79 5.75 -3.11
N LEU A 22 -8.84 4.63 -2.39
CA LEU A 22 -8.97 3.31 -3.00
C LEU A 22 -10.25 2.63 -2.52
N LYS A 23 -11.04 2.13 -3.46
CA LYS A 23 -12.18 1.28 -3.10
C LYS A 23 -11.68 -0.11 -2.76
N VAL A 24 -12.12 -0.62 -1.62
CA VAL A 24 -11.82 -1.99 -1.20
C VAL A 24 -12.99 -2.87 -1.61
N LYS A 25 -12.73 -3.84 -2.46
CA LYS A 25 -13.75 -4.76 -2.96
C LYS A 25 -14.34 -5.57 -1.80
N GLY A 26 -15.66 -5.64 -1.75
CA GLY A 26 -16.34 -6.42 -0.72
C GLY A 26 -16.59 -5.70 0.60
N THR A 27 -16.27 -4.42 0.70
CA THR A 27 -16.59 -3.60 1.87
C THR A 27 -17.29 -2.31 1.46
N LEU A 28 -18.01 -1.71 2.41
CA LEU A 28 -18.63 -0.40 2.23
C LEU A 28 -17.64 0.74 2.48
N ASN A 29 -16.49 0.43 3.05
CA ASN A 29 -15.48 1.42 3.40
C ASN A 29 -14.43 1.53 2.32
N ALA A 30 -14.05 2.75 1.97
CA ALA A 30 -12.95 3.01 1.08
C ALA A 30 -11.68 3.29 1.88
N LEU A 31 -10.55 2.86 1.35
CA LEU A 31 -9.24 3.20 1.91
C LEU A 31 -8.88 4.59 1.43
N LYS A 32 -8.78 5.55 2.33
CA LYS A 32 -8.60 6.95 1.96
C LYS A 32 -7.14 7.37 1.98
N ARG A 33 -6.84 8.39 1.16
CA ARG A 33 -5.53 9.03 1.19
C ARG A 33 -5.20 9.50 2.60
N GLY A 34 -3.93 9.48 2.95
CA GLY A 34 -3.47 9.83 4.27
C GLY A 34 -3.44 8.66 5.25
N THR A 35 -3.97 7.51 4.87
CA THR A 35 -3.88 6.31 5.68
C THR A 35 -2.42 5.86 5.78
N LYS A 36 -1.93 5.67 6.99
CA LYS A 36 -0.56 5.21 7.22
C LYS A 36 -0.54 3.70 7.32
N VAL A 37 0.40 3.10 6.60
CA VAL A 37 0.61 1.65 6.58
C VAL A 37 2.05 1.39 6.95
N ARG A 38 2.27 0.44 7.84
CA ARG A 38 3.61 0.06 8.27
C ARG A 38 3.83 -1.42 8.06
N ASN A 39 5.09 -1.80 8.07
CA ASN A 39 5.50 -3.19 7.96
C ASN A 39 5.02 -3.83 6.67
N ILE A 40 5.17 -3.11 5.56
CA ILE A 40 4.82 -3.63 4.24
C ILE A 40 5.75 -4.76 3.83
N ARG A 41 5.28 -5.61 2.92
CA ARG A 41 6.09 -6.63 2.26
C ARG A 41 6.05 -6.42 0.76
N LEU A 42 7.19 -6.53 0.12
CA LEU A 42 7.28 -6.47 -1.33
C LEU A 42 7.01 -7.87 -1.91
N ILE A 43 6.14 -7.93 -2.90
CA ILE A 43 5.75 -9.17 -3.56
C ILE A 43 5.89 -9.03 -5.08
N ASP A 44 6.05 -10.16 -5.75
CA ASP A 44 6.05 -10.24 -7.22
C ASP A 44 4.71 -10.79 -7.69
N ASP A 45 3.77 -9.89 -7.91
CA ASP A 45 2.47 -10.22 -8.46
C ASP A 45 2.32 -9.47 -9.79
N ARG A 46 1.45 -9.96 -10.66
CA ARG A 46 1.17 -9.30 -11.94
C ARG A 46 0.59 -7.91 -11.78
N ILE A 47 -0.21 -7.71 -10.74
CA ILE A 47 -0.98 -6.48 -10.55
C ILE A 47 -0.46 -5.70 -9.36
N TYR A 48 -0.13 -6.40 -8.27
CA TYR A 48 0.24 -5.77 -7.01
C TYR A 48 1.69 -6.05 -6.69
N ASN A 49 2.34 -5.11 -6.01
CA ASN A 49 3.73 -5.26 -5.58
C ASN A 49 3.94 -5.01 -4.09
N ILE A 50 2.87 -4.77 -3.35
CA ILE A 50 2.91 -4.60 -1.90
C ILE A 50 1.84 -5.48 -1.27
N ASP A 51 2.22 -6.21 -0.21
CA ASP A 51 1.31 -6.92 0.67
C ASP A 51 1.42 -6.28 2.05
N CYS A 52 0.29 -6.01 2.69
CA CYS A 52 0.25 -5.35 3.98
C CYS A 52 -1.03 -5.69 4.73
N LYS A 53 -1.01 -5.40 6.03
CA LYS A 53 -2.21 -5.46 6.88
C LYS A 53 -2.58 -4.05 7.28
N ILE A 54 -3.86 -3.71 7.10
CA ILE A 54 -4.39 -2.40 7.42
C ILE A 54 -5.49 -2.57 8.47
N ASP A 55 -5.40 -1.80 9.55
CA ASP A 55 -6.39 -1.83 10.62
C ASP A 55 -7.79 -1.54 10.05
N GLY A 56 -8.74 -2.40 10.37
CA GLY A 56 -10.11 -2.30 9.89
C GLY A 56 -10.34 -2.99 8.54
N PHE A 57 -9.30 -3.35 7.80
CA PHE A 57 -9.41 -4.00 6.48
C PHE A 57 -8.77 -5.38 6.43
N GLY A 58 -7.79 -5.65 7.29
CA GLY A 58 -7.05 -6.91 7.26
C GLY A 58 -5.96 -6.92 6.19
N ALA A 59 -5.63 -8.12 5.71
CA ALA A 59 -4.60 -8.29 4.69
C ALA A 59 -5.03 -7.71 3.35
N MET A 60 -4.20 -6.88 2.75
CA MET A 60 -4.48 -6.23 1.48
C MET A 60 -3.25 -6.21 0.59
N LYS A 61 -3.49 -6.19 -0.71
CA LYS A 61 -2.46 -5.99 -1.71
C LYS A 61 -2.62 -4.62 -2.34
N LEU A 62 -1.50 -3.92 -2.54
CA LEU A 62 -1.48 -2.57 -3.08
C LEU A 62 -0.45 -2.45 -4.20
N LYS A 63 -0.63 -1.42 -5.01
CA LYS A 63 0.40 -1.01 -5.98
C LYS A 63 1.30 0.03 -5.36
N SER A 64 2.60 -0.07 -5.62
CA SER A 64 3.57 0.88 -5.08
C SER A 64 3.32 2.33 -5.52
N GLU A 65 2.70 2.53 -6.67
CA GLU A 65 2.36 3.86 -7.18
C GLU A 65 1.25 4.56 -6.38
N PHE A 66 0.56 3.84 -5.49
CA PHE A 66 -0.50 4.40 -4.66
C PHE A 66 -0.03 4.86 -3.29
N VAL A 67 1.26 4.73 -3.00
CA VAL A 67 1.82 5.04 -1.70
C VAL A 67 3.06 5.92 -1.83
N LYS A 68 3.41 6.59 -0.74
CA LYS A 68 4.68 7.29 -0.61
C LYS A 68 5.41 6.79 0.62
N LYS A 69 6.72 6.67 0.52
CA LYS A 69 7.57 6.29 1.65
C LYS A 69 7.59 7.42 2.68
N ASN A 70 7.42 7.04 3.92
CA ASN A 70 7.52 7.99 5.03
C ASN A 70 8.96 8.27 5.40
#